data_e535cb0c2e05a05d313b2e512d723758
#
_entry.id   e535cb0c2e05a05d313b2e512d723758
#
_cell.length_a   1.000
_cell.length_b   1.000
_cell.length_c   1.000
_cell.angle_alpha   90.00
_cell.angle_beta   90.00
_cell.angle_gamma   90.00
#
_symmetry.space_group_name_H-M   'P 1'
#
loop_
_entity.id
_entity.type
_entity.pdbx_description
1 polymer ?
#
loop_
_entity_poly.entity_id
_entity_poly.type
_entity_poly.pdbx_seq_one_letter_code
_entity_poly.pdbx_strand_id
1 'polypeptide(L)'
;MAELSGPTSKTLFPDTSKLWHLYLVVLLFAGAIYLGCIVSPPSLMDDVDAVHAQIARTMLTSGDWVTSRIDGVPYFEKAPAVYWAIAISYKIFGVHDWSARIPIALSAIALCLLTAAFGVWAFGKRAGFYAGLCLSTCIGLFLFTRILIPDVMLTFTTALAMWAFLRIVDEEETRPRFWASLLAASLGVGLLLKSLIAVVFPIGASIVYLLITHQLFSARIWKRLHPISGTFIVILIAAPWHILATLRNPPYFAFTLSSGPGHYHGFLWFFVINEQLLRFLGRRFPHDYNTVPRAYFWLFHLIWLFPWSVYFPAVAKLSFKPIDRAGRTRLLALCWAGFVLVFFTFSTTQEYYSMPCYPALALLLGSAMAANGDWVRRGTRTLAVISACAALAALAIYWDVRNLPAQGDISEALSHHPSAYTLSLGHMLDLTLPSFAYLRTPLLIAAVAALIGAIGNFRARGLRAFFASALMMVLFLHAARIAMVVFDPYLSSRPLAEALLRSPEGILISQRHYYPFSSVFFYANRSGLLLNGRIQNLEYGSNAPGAPDVFIDDSQFAALWDTPARYYLLAVQPTLPHLESLVGASKLNVVKESGGKVLLTNQPLPESDGR
;
A
#
# COMPACT_ATOMS: atom_id res chain seq x y z
N MET A 1 -5.01 -61.41 -4.00
CA MET A 1 -4.29 -60.21 -3.52
C MET A 1 -3.47 -59.71 -4.69
N ALA A 2 -3.96 -58.72 -5.39
CA ALA A 2 -3.25 -58.09 -6.49
C ALA A 2 -3.23 -56.59 -6.20
N GLU A 3 -2.03 -56.06 -5.94
CA GLU A 3 -1.76 -54.64 -5.81
C GLU A 3 -2.04 -53.91 -7.12
N LEU A 4 -3.08 -53.12 -7.16
CA LEU A 4 -3.35 -52.15 -8.23
C LEU A 4 -2.46 -50.93 -8.03
N SER A 5 -1.28 -50.94 -8.62
CA SER A 5 -0.43 -49.74 -8.80
C SER A 5 -1.12 -48.80 -9.79
N GLY A 6 -1.80 -47.77 -9.26
CA GLY A 6 -2.33 -46.68 -10.05
C GLY A 6 -1.20 -45.85 -10.69
N PRO A 7 -1.46 -45.20 -11.85
CA PRO A 7 -0.42 -44.48 -12.59
C PRO A 7 0.15 -43.35 -11.77
N THR A 8 1.46 -43.37 -11.51
CA THR A 8 2.24 -42.33 -10.91
C THR A 8 2.12 -41.04 -11.72
N SER A 9 1.37 -40.06 -11.25
CA SER A 9 1.34 -38.73 -11.83
C SER A 9 2.76 -38.17 -11.78
N LYS A 10 3.40 -37.95 -12.91
CA LYS A 10 4.66 -37.25 -13.03
C LYS A 10 4.46 -35.87 -12.39
N THR A 11 4.98 -35.69 -11.17
CA THR A 11 4.92 -34.40 -10.45
C THR A 11 5.90 -33.45 -11.12
N LEU A 12 5.48 -32.26 -11.49
CA LEU A 12 6.31 -31.19 -12.07
C LEU A 12 7.51 -30.82 -11.16
N PHE A 13 7.40 -31.12 -9.87
CA PHE A 13 8.48 -31.05 -8.90
C PHE A 13 8.56 -32.40 -8.17
N PRO A 14 9.41 -33.35 -8.62
CA PRO A 14 9.74 -34.53 -7.84
C PRO A 14 10.37 -34.08 -6.50
N ASP A 15 10.30 -34.90 -5.47
CA ASP A 15 10.93 -34.62 -4.16
C ASP A 15 12.43 -34.32 -4.27
N THR A 16 13.04 -34.71 -5.39
CA THR A 16 14.42 -34.41 -5.82
C THR A 16 14.63 -33.01 -6.39
N SER A 17 13.55 -32.20 -6.63
CA SER A 17 13.74 -30.84 -7.13
C SER A 17 14.54 -30.00 -6.15
N LYS A 18 15.58 -29.32 -6.65
CA LYS A 18 16.41 -28.45 -5.84
C LYS A 18 15.57 -27.28 -5.34
N LEU A 19 15.70 -26.92 -4.06
CA LEU A 19 14.93 -25.82 -3.41
C LEU A 19 14.98 -24.49 -4.18
N TRP A 20 16.10 -24.19 -4.81
CA TRP A 20 16.27 -22.95 -5.54
C TRP A 20 15.29 -22.79 -6.72
N HIS A 21 14.84 -23.89 -7.36
CA HIS A 21 13.83 -23.80 -8.42
C HIS A 21 12.49 -23.27 -7.93
N LEU A 22 12.09 -23.63 -6.69
CA LEU A 22 10.85 -23.14 -6.10
C LEU A 22 10.91 -21.64 -5.86
N TYR A 23 12.02 -21.18 -5.27
CA TYR A 23 12.24 -19.76 -5.05
C TYR A 23 12.35 -18.97 -6.36
N LEU A 24 13.02 -19.54 -7.37
CA LEU A 24 13.10 -18.92 -8.69
C LEU A 24 11.71 -18.73 -9.32
N VAL A 25 10.82 -19.73 -9.22
CA VAL A 25 9.46 -19.60 -9.77
C VAL A 25 8.67 -18.53 -9.01
N VAL A 26 8.73 -18.50 -7.67
CA VAL A 26 8.09 -17.44 -6.88
C VAL A 26 8.67 -16.07 -7.26
N LEU A 27 10.01 -15.97 -7.41
CA LEU A 27 10.69 -14.76 -7.85
C LEU A 27 10.21 -14.29 -9.23
N LEU A 28 10.04 -15.23 -10.18
CA LEU A 28 9.56 -14.90 -11.53
C LEU A 28 8.13 -14.37 -11.52
N PHE A 29 7.21 -14.99 -10.76
CA PHE A 29 5.84 -14.49 -10.61
C PHE A 29 5.79 -13.13 -9.92
N ALA A 30 6.47 -12.99 -8.78
CA ALA A 30 6.54 -11.73 -8.05
C ALA A 30 7.26 -10.65 -8.89
N GLY A 31 8.38 -10.99 -9.52
CA GLY A 31 9.14 -10.10 -10.40
C GLY A 31 8.31 -9.61 -11.58
N ALA A 32 7.61 -10.51 -12.28
CA ALA A 32 6.74 -10.14 -13.40
C ALA A 32 5.68 -9.10 -12.98
N ILE A 33 5.08 -9.27 -11.80
CA ILE A 33 4.04 -8.37 -11.31
C ILE A 33 4.64 -7.05 -10.80
N TYR A 34 5.59 -7.10 -9.85
CA TYR A 34 6.04 -5.92 -9.12
C TYR A 34 7.09 -5.10 -9.87
N LEU A 35 8.01 -5.74 -10.64
CA LEU A 35 8.94 -5.02 -11.52
C LEU A 35 8.24 -4.49 -12.77
N GLY A 36 7.22 -5.17 -13.28
CA GLY A 36 6.39 -4.66 -14.37
C GLY A 36 5.79 -3.29 -14.08
N CYS A 37 5.56 -3.00 -12.80
CA CYS A 37 5.07 -1.71 -12.33
C CYS A 37 6.13 -0.60 -12.27
N ILE A 38 7.41 -0.97 -12.36
CA ILE A 38 8.53 -0.02 -12.50
C ILE A 38 8.78 0.30 -13.98
N VAL A 39 8.69 -0.71 -14.86
CA VAL A 39 8.96 -0.56 -16.31
C VAL A 39 7.94 0.35 -17.01
N SER A 40 6.68 0.31 -16.60
CA SER A 40 5.61 1.16 -17.13
C SER A 40 4.67 1.54 -15.98
N PRO A 41 5.10 2.46 -15.11
CA PRO A 41 4.31 2.89 -13.98
C PRO A 41 3.17 3.79 -14.44
N PRO A 42 1.98 3.71 -13.80
CA PRO A 42 1.06 4.84 -13.81
C PRO A 42 1.74 6.05 -13.16
N SER A 43 1.28 7.25 -13.48
CA SER A 43 1.75 8.48 -12.83
C SER A 43 1.57 8.38 -11.30
N LEU A 44 2.35 9.16 -10.55
CA LEU A 44 2.09 9.31 -9.12
C LEU A 44 0.71 9.93 -8.95
N MET A 45 -0.13 9.23 -8.20
CA MET A 45 -1.46 9.72 -7.88
C MET A 45 -1.38 10.94 -6.94
N ASP A 46 -2.32 11.84 -7.08
CA ASP A 46 -2.53 12.86 -6.06
C ASP A 46 -2.84 12.19 -4.71
N ASP A 47 -2.69 12.92 -3.61
CA ASP A 47 -2.73 12.39 -2.25
C ASP A 47 -1.38 11.74 -1.85
N VAL A 48 -1.42 10.70 -1.03
CA VAL A 48 -0.27 10.10 -0.31
C VAL A 48 0.87 9.68 -1.24
N ASP A 49 0.58 9.24 -2.45
CA ASP A 49 1.59 8.72 -3.39
C ASP A 49 2.61 9.82 -3.78
N ALA A 50 2.13 10.93 -4.33
CA ALA A 50 2.98 12.04 -4.73
C ALA A 50 3.56 12.81 -3.52
N VAL A 51 2.81 12.88 -2.41
CA VAL A 51 3.28 13.47 -1.15
C VAL A 51 4.52 12.74 -0.63
N HIS A 52 4.49 11.42 -0.54
CA HIS A 52 5.64 10.65 -0.03
C HIS A 52 6.85 10.74 -0.97
N ALA A 53 6.59 10.74 -2.29
CA ALA A 53 7.64 10.94 -3.28
C ALA A 53 8.32 12.32 -3.12
N GLN A 54 7.52 13.38 -2.89
CA GLN A 54 8.03 14.74 -2.70
C GLN A 54 8.78 14.90 -1.36
N ILE A 55 8.29 14.30 -0.27
CA ILE A 55 9.02 14.29 1.02
C ILE A 55 10.42 13.67 0.83
N ALA A 56 10.51 12.52 0.15
CA ALA A 56 11.78 11.86 -0.09
C ALA A 56 12.72 12.72 -0.95
N ARG A 57 12.18 13.42 -1.98
CA ARG A 57 12.95 14.41 -2.76
C ARG A 57 13.44 15.53 -1.88
N THR A 58 12.58 16.11 -1.04
CA THR A 58 12.94 17.22 -0.13
C THR A 58 14.04 16.79 0.83
N MET A 59 13.97 15.58 1.40
CA MET A 59 15.05 15.03 2.25
C MET A 59 16.39 14.96 1.51
N LEU A 60 16.37 14.49 0.24
CA LEU A 60 17.57 14.36 -0.57
C LEU A 60 18.17 15.73 -0.93
N THR A 61 17.35 16.70 -1.30
CA THR A 61 17.82 18.02 -1.77
C THR A 61 18.21 18.95 -0.63
N SER A 62 17.50 18.91 0.50
CA SER A 62 17.80 19.72 1.68
C SER A 62 18.91 19.13 2.56
N GLY A 63 19.18 17.82 2.45
CA GLY A 63 20.07 17.11 3.37
C GLY A 63 19.48 16.87 4.76
N ASP A 64 18.23 17.27 5.04
CA ASP A 64 17.54 16.98 6.30
C ASP A 64 16.84 15.61 6.25
N TRP A 65 17.53 14.59 6.74
CA TRP A 65 17.02 13.22 6.82
C TRP A 65 16.24 12.92 8.12
N VAL A 66 16.04 13.93 8.97
CA VAL A 66 15.40 13.77 10.29
C VAL A 66 13.97 14.27 10.28
N THR A 67 13.73 15.51 9.82
CA THR A 67 12.41 16.13 9.81
C THR A 67 11.81 16.07 8.40
N SER A 68 10.71 15.33 8.24
CA SER A 68 9.94 15.33 6.99
C SER A 68 9.27 16.68 6.78
N ARG A 69 9.22 17.16 5.52
CA ARG A 69 8.59 18.44 5.17
C ARG A 69 7.78 18.32 3.88
N ILE A 70 6.64 19.01 3.85
CA ILE A 70 5.81 19.21 2.67
C ILE A 70 5.72 20.71 2.43
N ASP A 71 6.18 21.18 1.28
CA ASP A 71 6.27 22.59 0.93
C ASP A 71 6.95 23.46 2.02
N GLY A 72 8.00 22.90 2.62
CA GLY A 72 8.74 23.50 3.75
C GLY A 72 8.09 23.30 5.13
N VAL A 73 6.80 22.99 5.21
CA VAL A 73 6.06 22.77 6.47
C VAL A 73 6.44 21.42 7.09
N PRO A 74 6.79 21.36 8.40
CA PRO A 74 7.07 20.09 9.08
C PRO A 74 5.90 19.12 9.02
N TYR A 75 6.20 17.84 8.74
CA TYR A 75 5.22 16.76 8.59
C TYR A 75 5.59 15.59 9.50
N PHE A 76 4.78 15.35 10.55
CA PHE A 76 5.13 14.42 11.63
C PHE A 76 4.35 13.11 11.65
N GLU A 77 3.49 12.85 10.67
CA GLU A 77 2.56 11.71 10.71
C GLU A 77 3.22 10.35 10.56
N LYS A 78 4.36 10.29 9.90
CA LYS A 78 4.99 9.02 9.52
C LYS A 78 6.44 8.95 9.98
N ALA A 79 6.86 7.73 10.30
CA ALA A 79 8.24 7.40 10.55
C ALA A 79 9.08 7.44 9.26
N PRO A 80 10.42 7.61 9.31
CA PRO A 80 11.22 8.06 8.17
C PRO A 80 11.66 6.99 7.20
N ALA A 81 11.64 5.68 7.58
CA ALA A 81 12.37 4.66 6.83
C ALA A 81 11.86 4.47 5.38
N VAL A 82 10.57 4.68 5.12
CA VAL A 82 10.06 4.66 3.74
C VAL A 82 10.63 5.81 2.92
N TYR A 83 10.71 7.01 3.48
CA TYR A 83 11.29 8.19 2.80
C TYR A 83 12.79 8.01 2.56
N TRP A 84 13.51 7.46 3.55
CA TRP A 84 14.93 7.14 3.38
C TRP A 84 15.16 6.15 2.25
N ALA A 85 14.35 5.09 2.18
CA ALA A 85 14.47 4.10 1.12
C ALA A 85 14.22 4.72 -0.27
N ILE A 86 13.19 5.58 -0.39
CA ILE A 86 12.88 6.30 -1.64
C ILE A 86 13.99 7.31 -1.97
N ALA A 87 14.49 8.09 -1.00
CA ALA A 87 15.57 9.06 -1.19
C ALA A 87 16.89 8.39 -1.61
N ILE A 88 17.20 7.21 -1.06
CA ILE A 88 18.34 6.40 -1.49
C ILE A 88 18.15 5.94 -2.94
N SER A 89 16.95 5.47 -3.30
CA SER A 89 16.62 5.11 -4.68
C SER A 89 16.79 6.31 -5.63
N TYR A 90 16.33 7.49 -5.23
CA TYR A 90 16.53 8.73 -5.99
C TYR A 90 18.00 9.11 -6.16
N LYS A 91 18.82 8.90 -5.13
CA LYS A 91 20.26 9.16 -5.20
C LYS A 91 20.97 8.27 -6.21
N ILE A 92 20.48 7.04 -6.41
CA ILE A 92 21.09 6.05 -7.32
C ILE A 92 20.57 6.20 -8.74
N PHE A 93 19.24 6.37 -8.90
CA PHE A 93 18.55 6.29 -10.19
C PHE A 93 18.00 7.62 -10.70
N GLY A 94 18.17 8.71 -9.96
CA GLY A 94 17.52 9.99 -10.24
C GLY A 94 16.09 10.07 -9.71
N VAL A 95 15.55 11.30 -9.66
CA VAL A 95 14.20 11.57 -9.14
C VAL A 95 13.18 11.34 -10.24
N HIS A 96 12.54 10.18 -10.22
CA HIS A 96 11.51 9.75 -11.13
C HIS A 96 10.37 9.05 -10.38
N ASP A 97 9.19 9.00 -10.97
CA ASP A 97 8.05 8.24 -10.43
C ASP A 97 8.35 6.73 -10.33
N TRP A 98 9.05 6.15 -11.31
CA TRP A 98 9.44 4.74 -11.29
C TRP A 98 10.52 4.45 -10.22
N SER A 99 11.49 5.34 -10.02
CA SER A 99 12.54 5.13 -9.02
C SER A 99 12.01 5.22 -7.59
N ALA A 100 10.96 6.02 -7.34
CA ALA A 100 10.25 6.03 -6.08
C ALA A 100 9.64 4.66 -5.73
N ARG A 101 9.21 3.90 -6.71
CA ARG A 101 8.52 2.61 -6.55
C ARG A 101 9.46 1.42 -6.31
N ILE A 102 10.75 1.55 -6.63
CA ILE A 102 11.75 0.46 -6.48
C ILE A 102 11.76 -0.14 -5.06
N PRO A 103 11.87 0.64 -3.96
CA PRO A 103 11.94 0.08 -2.63
C PRO A 103 10.68 -0.72 -2.26
N ILE A 104 9.51 -0.25 -2.68
CA ILE A 104 8.22 -0.92 -2.44
C ILE A 104 8.16 -2.24 -3.21
N ALA A 105 8.53 -2.25 -4.50
CA ALA A 105 8.52 -3.44 -5.34
C ALA A 105 9.51 -4.51 -4.83
N LEU A 106 10.72 -4.12 -4.46
CA LEU A 106 11.71 -5.04 -3.89
C LEU A 106 11.25 -5.62 -2.56
N SER A 107 10.59 -4.80 -1.71
CA SER A 107 10.01 -5.28 -0.45
C SER A 107 8.88 -6.27 -0.67
N ALA A 108 8.02 -6.07 -1.69
CA ALA A 108 6.96 -7.01 -2.05
C ALA A 108 7.55 -8.35 -2.54
N ILE A 109 8.55 -8.32 -3.41
CA ILE A 109 9.24 -9.53 -3.89
C ILE A 109 9.90 -10.27 -2.72
N ALA A 110 10.64 -9.54 -1.87
CA ALA A 110 11.29 -10.11 -0.69
C ALA A 110 10.28 -10.73 0.29
N LEU A 111 9.12 -10.10 0.48
CA LEU A 111 8.04 -10.62 1.31
C LEU A 111 7.48 -11.94 0.76
N CYS A 112 7.28 -12.05 -0.56
CA CYS A 112 6.83 -13.28 -1.21
C CYS A 112 7.84 -14.43 -1.01
N LEU A 113 9.13 -14.14 -1.19
CA LEU A 113 10.22 -15.11 -0.98
C LEU A 113 10.36 -15.51 0.50
N LEU A 114 10.25 -14.54 1.42
CA LEU A 114 10.25 -14.79 2.87
C LEU A 114 9.10 -15.70 3.27
N THR A 115 7.90 -15.44 2.77
CA THR A 115 6.70 -16.26 3.05
C THR A 115 6.87 -17.68 2.50
N ALA A 116 7.42 -17.82 1.29
CA ALA A 116 7.76 -19.12 0.72
C ALA A 116 8.78 -19.87 1.59
N ALA A 117 9.85 -19.20 2.02
CA ALA A 117 10.90 -19.79 2.87
C ALA A 117 10.37 -20.20 4.24
N PHE A 118 9.54 -19.37 4.86
CA PHE A 118 8.86 -19.69 6.11
C PHE A 118 7.97 -20.93 5.93
N GLY A 119 7.15 -20.98 4.86
CA GLY A 119 6.29 -22.11 4.55
C GLY A 119 7.07 -23.40 4.25
N VAL A 120 8.23 -23.31 3.56
CA VAL A 120 9.12 -24.46 3.33
C VAL A 120 9.64 -25.03 4.63
N TRP A 121 10.12 -24.17 5.53
CA TRP A 121 10.60 -24.60 6.84
C TRP A 121 9.48 -25.23 7.70
N ALA A 122 8.28 -24.65 7.65
CA ALA A 122 7.16 -25.04 8.49
C ALA A 122 6.43 -26.30 7.99
N PHE A 123 6.22 -26.43 6.69
CA PHE A 123 5.30 -27.40 6.09
C PHE A 123 5.92 -28.23 4.97
N GLY A 124 7.17 -27.91 4.58
CA GLY A 124 7.84 -28.53 3.45
C GLY A 124 7.63 -27.80 2.12
N LYS A 125 8.32 -28.31 1.08
CA LYS A 125 8.49 -27.64 -0.22
C LYS A 125 7.19 -27.20 -0.89
N ARG A 126 6.20 -28.10 -0.98
CA ARG A 126 4.93 -27.82 -1.69
C ARG A 126 4.12 -26.71 -1.02
N ALA A 127 3.97 -26.78 0.28
CA ALA A 127 3.18 -25.80 1.03
C ALA A 127 3.84 -24.41 1.03
N GLY A 128 5.18 -24.37 1.20
CA GLY A 128 5.93 -23.12 1.12
C GLY A 128 5.87 -22.49 -0.26
N PHE A 129 5.99 -23.28 -1.32
CA PHE A 129 5.80 -22.82 -2.69
C PHE A 129 4.40 -22.20 -2.90
N TYR A 130 3.34 -22.91 -2.45
CA TYR A 130 1.98 -22.40 -2.58
C TYR A 130 1.75 -21.14 -1.76
N ALA A 131 2.32 -21.03 -0.57
CA ALA A 131 2.23 -19.82 0.23
C ALA A 131 2.88 -18.61 -0.47
N GLY A 132 4.09 -18.77 -1.03
CA GLY A 132 4.74 -17.74 -1.83
C GLY A 132 3.96 -17.37 -3.08
N LEU A 133 3.41 -18.36 -3.79
CA LEU A 133 2.59 -18.14 -4.98
C LEU A 133 1.29 -17.41 -4.65
N CYS A 134 0.61 -17.79 -3.57
CA CYS A 134 -0.58 -17.10 -3.07
C CYS A 134 -0.31 -15.62 -2.82
N LEU A 135 0.75 -15.33 -2.09
CA LEU A 135 1.05 -13.95 -1.73
C LEU A 135 1.49 -13.12 -2.93
N SER A 136 2.30 -13.70 -3.84
CA SER A 136 2.80 -12.97 -5.01
C SER A 136 1.71 -12.57 -6.00
N THR A 137 0.59 -13.31 -6.05
CA THR A 137 -0.44 -13.17 -7.08
C THR A 137 -1.82 -12.80 -6.53
N CYS A 138 -1.93 -12.40 -5.26
CA CYS A 138 -3.19 -11.91 -4.70
C CYS A 138 -3.43 -10.43 -5.03
N ILE A 139 -4.71 -10.05 -5.13
CA ILE A 139 -5.12 -8.68 -5.48
C ILE A 139 -4.62 -7.67 -4.44
N GLY A 140 -4.77 -7.94 -3.15
CA GLY A 140 -4.51 -6.97 -2.10
C GLY A 140 -3.05 -6.55 -2.04
N LEU A 141 -2.09 -7.47 -2.14
CA LEU A 141 -0.68 -7.10 -2.15
C LEU A 141 -0.34 -6.25 -3.38
N PHE A 142 -0.87 -6.59 -4.57
CA PHE A 142 -0.70 -5.78 -5.77
C PHE A 142 -1.30 -4.38 -5.59
N LEU A 143 -2.55 -4.27 -5.18
CA LEU A 143 -3.26 -3.00 -5.09
C LEU A 143 -2.57 -2.04 -4.12
N PHE A 144 -2.25 -2.51 -2.91
CA PHE A 144 -1.70 -1.66 -1.86
C PHE A 144 -0.20 -1.36 -2.01
N THR A 145 0.50 -2.04 -2.91
CA THR A 145 1.88 -1.70 -3.29
C THR A 145 1.95 -0.74 -4.49
N ARG A 146 0.80 -0.29 -5.02
CA ARG A 146 0.74 0.79 -6.00
C ARG A 146 1.01 2.15 -5.38
N ILE A 147 0.74 2.31 -4.11
CA ILE A 147 0.92 3.54 -3.34
C ILE A 147 2.24 3.46 -2.56
N LEU A 148 2.95 4.57 -2.45
CA LEU A 148 4.26 4.66 -1.77
C LEU A 148 4.11 4.68 -0.24
N ILE A 149 3.42 3.68 0.34
CA ILE A 149 3.21 3.54 1.78
C ILE A 149 4.16 2.49 2.39
N PRO A 150 4.49 2.60 3.69
CA PRO A 150 5.44 1.69 4.35
C PRO A 150 4.89 0.29 4.61
N ASP A 151 3.62 0.02 4.31
CA ASP A 151 2.89 -1.16 4.79
C ASP A 151 3.46 -2.50 4.31
N VAL A 152 3.96 -2.57 3.07
CA VAL A 152 4.63 -3.79 2.59
C VAL A 152 5.95 -4.05 3.30
N MET A 153 6.71 -2.99 3.60
CA MET A 153 7.96 -3.09 4.35
C MET A 153 7.68 -3.49 5.81
N LEU A 154 6.63 -2.91 6.42
CA LEU A 154 6.14 -3.31 7.73
C LEU A 154 5.71 -4.77 7.74
N THR A 155 4.98 -5.22 6.71
CA THR A 155 4.54 -6.61 6.57
C THR A 155 5.74 -7.56 6.48
N PHE A 156 6.80 -7.16 5.76
CA PHE A 156 8.04 -7.93 5.68
C PHE A 156 8.70 -8.06 7.05
N THR A 157 8.88 -6.96 7.80
CA THR A 157 9.48 -7.01 9.14
C THR A 157 8.61 -7.78 10.12
N THR A 158 7.29 -7.65 10.05
CA THR A 158 6.34 -8.43 10.85
C THR A 158 6.45 -9.93 10.54
N ALA A 159 6.46 -10.32 9.27
CA ALA A 159 6.59 -11.73 8.87
C ALA A 159 7.92 -12.33 9.32
N LEU A 160 9.02 -11.56 9.21
CA LEU A 160 10.34 -11.97 9.69
C LEU A 160 10.36 -12.12 11.22
N ALA A 161 9.74 -11.20 11.95
CA ALA A 161 9.59 -11.26 13.40
C ALA A 161 8.80 -12.50 13.83
N MET A 162 7.68 -12.80 13.16
CA MET A 162 6.83 -13.96 13.48
C MET A 162 7.55 -15.28 13.16
N TRP A 163 8.29 -15.34 12.08
CA TRP A 163 9.13 -16.50 11.78
C TRP A 163 10.26 -16.66 12.80
N ALA A 164 10.96 -15.58 13.11
CA ALA A 164 12.02 -15.59 14.13
C ALA A 164 11.49 -16.03 15.50
N PHE A 165 10.33 -15.53 15.92
CA PHE A 165 9.67 -15.96 17.14
C PHE A 165 9.42 -17.48 17.15
N LEU A 166 8.86 -18.03 16.09
CA LEU A 166 8.57 -19.46 16.03
C LEU A 166 9.85 -20.32 16.03
N ARG A 167 10.93 -19.84 15.40
CA ARG A 167 12.26 -20.46 15.47
C ARG A 167 12.83 -20.46 16.89
N ILE A 168 12.62 -19.38 17.64
CA ILE A 168 13.07 -19.30 19.04
C ILE A 168 12.32 -20.32 19.90
N VAL A 169 11.02 -20.48 19.70
CA VAL A 169 10.18 -21.42 20.44
C VAL A 169 10.44 -22.88 20.05
N ASP A 170 10.91 -23.12 18.82
CA ASP A 170 11.22 -24.46 18.32
C ASP A 170 12.43 -25.06 19.08
N GLU A 171 12.20 -26.19 19.77
CA GLU A 171 13.24 -26.84 20.58
C GLU A 171 14.42 -27.36 19.75
N GLU A 172 14.19 -27.72 18.48
CA GLU A 172 15.21 -28.20 17.56
C GLU A 172 16.12 -27.06 17.03
N GLU A 173 15.76 -25.78 17.32
CA GLU A 173 16.57 -24.65 16.87
C GLU A 173 17.88 -24.54 17.64
N THR A 174 18.99 -24.61 16.91
CA THR A 174 20.36 -24.59 17.45
C THR A 174 20.91 -23.19 17.69
N ARG A 175 20.32 -22.15 17.05
CA ARG A 175 20.79 -20.76 17.11
C ARG A 175 19.71 -19.79 17.61
N PRO A 176 19.11 -20.02 18.79
CA PRO A 176 18.00 -19.17 19.26
C PRO A 176 18.42 -17.71 19.46
N ARG A 177 19.69 -17.44 19.84
CA ARG A 177 20.22 -16.06 19.98
C ARG A 177 20.20 -15.29 18.67
N PHE A 178 20.57 -15.91 17.57
CA PHE A 178 20.51 -15.30 16.23
C PHE A 178 19.08 -14.89 15.89
N TRP A 179 18.12 -15.80 16.11
CA TRP A 179 16.71 -15.52 15.84
C TRP A 179 16.12 -14.47 16.78
N ALA A 180 16.55 -14.44 18.04
CA ALA A 180 16.15 -13.40 18.99
C ALA A 180 16.69 -12.02 18.58
N SER A 181 17.93 -11.93 18.10
CA SER A 181 18.48 -10.69 17.57
C SER A 181 17.77 -10.25 16.28
N LEU A 182 17.40 -11.19 15.41
CA LEU A 182 16.67 -10.91 14.18
C LEU A 182 15.23 -10.45 14.48
N LEU A 183 14.55 -11.07 15.46
CA LEU A 183 13.26 -10.59 15.97
C LEU A 183 13.37 -9.14 16.43
N ALA A 184 14.34 -8.86 17.30
CA ALA A 184 14.53 -7.51 17.85
C ALA A 184 14.87 -6.48 16.75
N ALA A 185 15.75 -6.83 15.82
CA ALA A 185 16.08 -5.97 14.68
C ALA A 185 14.85 -5.69 13.80
N SER A 186 14.02 -6.71 13.56
CA SER A 186 12.77 -6.55 12.81
C SER A 186 11.80 -5.57 13.50
N LEU A 187 11.67 -5.66 14.83
CA LEU A 187 10.87 -4.73 15.61
C LEU A 187 11.44 -3.30 15.56
N GLY A 188 12.76 -3.15 15.72
CA GLY A 188 13.45 -1.86 15.66
C GLY A 188 13.29 -1.16 14.30
N VAL A 189 13.49 -1.89 13.20
CA VAL A 189 13.26 -1.36 11.83
C VAL A 189 11.77 -1.06 11.63
N GLY A 190 10.90 -1.91 12.12
CA GLY A 190 9.45 -1.70 12.06
C GLY A 190 9.00 -0.41 12.74
N LEU A 191 9.60 -0.05 13.89
CA LEU A 191 9.34 1.24 14.57
C LEU A 191 9.70 2.44 13.67
N LEU A 192 10.76 2.34 12.88
CA LEU A 192 11.15 3.36 11.90
C LEU A 192 10.29 3.36 10.63
N LEU A 193 9.47 2.33 10.41
CA LEU A 193 8.52 2.24 9.28
C LEU A 193 7.13 2.77 9.64
N LYS A 194 6.55 2.27 10.73
CA LYS A 194 5.15 2.58 11.08
C LYS A 194 4.88 2.64 12.59
N SER A 195 5.92 3.01 13.37
CA SER A 195 5.79 3.25 14.81
C SER A 195 5.30 2.00 15.61
N LEU A 196 4.53 2.20 16.69
CA LEU A 196 4.18 1.17 17.69
C LEU A 196 3.49 -0.08 17.13
N ILE A 197 2.73 0.03 16.04
CA ILE A 197 2.05 -1.11 15.40
C ILE A 197 3.04 -2.22 15.03
N ALA A 198 4.26 -1.85 14.64
CA ALA A 198 5.32 -2.81 14.30
C ALA A 198 5.75 -3.70 15.48
N VAL A 199 5.52 -3.25 16.70
CA VAL A 199 5.82 -3.98 17.93
C VAL A 199 4.55 -4.66 18.46
N VAL A 200 3.42 -3.96 18.45
CA VAL A 200 2.14 -4.42 18.97
C VAL A 200 1.68 -5.71 18.28
N PHE A 201 1.78 -5.80 16.96
CA PHE A 201 1.31 -6.97 16.22
C PHE A 201 2.15 -8.23 16.50
N PRO A 202 3.49 -8.22 16.33
CA PRO A 202 4.27 -9.42 16.63
C PRO A 202 4.22 -9.83 18.09
N ILE A 203 4.32 -8.87 19.02
CA ILE A 203 4.27 -9.17 20.46
C ILE A 203 2.89 -9.66 20.86
N GLY A 204 1.81 -8.98 20.45
CA GLY A 204 0.45 -9.36 20.78
C GLY A 204 0.09 -10.74 20.26
N ALA A 205 0.38 -11.03 18.99
CA ALA A 205 0.17 -12.36 18.41
C ALA A 205 1.00 -13.44 19.12
N SER A 206 2.26 -13.14 19.50
CA SER A 206 3.12 -14.06 20.25
C SER A 206 2.60 -14.34 21.65
N ILE A 207 2.09 -13.32 22.34
CA ILE A 207 1.47 -13.47 23.67
C ILE A 207 0.23 -14.36 23.56
N VAL A 208 -0.66 -14.11 22.60
CA VAL A 208 -1.84 -14.96 22.39
C VAL A 208 -1.45 -16.40 22.11
N TYR A 209 -0.44 -16.63 21.27
CA TYR A 209 0.09 -17.96 20.99
C TYR A 209 0.64 -18.64 22.26
N LEU A 210 1.48 -17.93 23.06
CA LEU A 210 2.06 -18.47 24.28
C LEU A 210 1.02 -18.75 25.36
N LEU A 211 -0.06 -17.96 25.42
CA LEU A 211 -1.20 -18.22 26.31
C LEU A 211 -1.92 -19.52 25.92
N ILE A 212 -2.25 -19.70 24.63
CA ILE A 212 -2.94 -20.91 24.14
C ILE A 212 -2.09 -22.16 24.33
N THR A 213 -0.78 -22.04 24.17
CA THR A 213 0.17 -23.16 24.37
C THR A 213 0.62 -23.35 25.81
N HIS A 214 0.09 -22.57 26.78
CA HIS A 214 0.48 -22.55 28.19
C HIS A 214 1.99 -22.34 28.43
N GLN A 215 2.65 -21.59 27.55
CA GLN A 215 4.10 -21.34 27.59
C GLN A 215 4.47 -19.90 28.02
N LEU A 216 3.49 -19.03 28.26
CA LEU A 216 3.75 -17.62 28.60
C LEU A 216 4.63 -17.44 29.84
N PHE A 217 4.47 -18.27 30.83
CA PHE A 217 5.24 -18.21 32.10
C PHE A 217 6.43 -19.17 32.14
N SER A 218 6.79 -19.79 30.99
CA SER A 218 7.93 -20.70 30.91
C SER A 218 9.25 -19.93 30.95
N ALA A 219 10.03 -20.09 32.01
CA ALA A 219 11.37 -19.48 32.11
C ALA A 219 12.30 -19.88 30.95
N ARG A 220 12.11 -21.10 30.41
CA ARG A 220 12.88 -21.60 29.25
C ARG A 220 12.65 -20.74 28.02
N ILE A 221 11.40 -20.37 27.72
CA ILE A 221 11.05 -19.52 26.58
C ILE A 221 11.66 -18.14 26.74
N TRP A 222 11.51 -17.53 27.92
CA TRP A 222 12.06 -16.19 28.18
C TRP A 222 13.60 -16.16 28.10
N LYS A 223 14.28 -17.23 28.58
CA LYS A 223 15.74 -17.35 28.37
C LYS A 223 16.13 -17.41 26.89
N ARG A 224 15.34 -18.10 26.05
CA ARG A 224 15.60 -18.19 24.61
C ARG A 224 15.26 -16.92 23.83
N LEU A 225 14.27 -16.15 24.28
CA LEU A 225 13.88 -14.86 23.72
C LEU A 225 14.92 -13.76 23.95
N HIS A 226 15.79 -13.92 24.95
CA HIS A 226 16.81 -12.92 25.27
C HIS A 226 16.26 -11.48 25.36
N PRO A 227 15.23 -11.18 26.18
CA PRO A 227 14.50 -9.91 26.14
C PRO A 227 15.39 -8.69 26.42
N ILE A 228 16.38 -8.80 27.31
CA ILE A 228 17.28 -7.68 27.67
C ILE A 228 18.11 -7.27 26.45
N SER A 229 18.81 -8.23 25.82
CA SER A 229 19.60 -7.92 24.62
C SER A 229 18.72 -7.53 23.43
N GLY A 230 17.51 -8.12 23.33
CA GLY A 230 16.53 -7.75 22.33
C GLY A 230 16.08 -6.30 22.48
N THR A 231 15.72 -5.87 23.69
CA THR A 231 15.35 -4.46 23.98
C THR A 231 16.50 -3.51 23.63
N PHE A 232 17.74 -3.88 23.97
CA PHE A 232 18.91 -3.07 23.61
C PHE A 232 19.05 -2.90 22.08
N ILE A 233 18.86 -3.97 21.31
CA ILE A 233 18.89 -3.91 19.83
C ILE A 233 17.77 -3.01 19.29
N VAL A 234 16.54 -3.13 19.81
CA VAL A 234 15.41 -2.27 19.40
C VAL A 234 15.73 -0.80 19.67
N ILE A 235 16.24 -0.50 20.88
CA ILE A 235 16.62 0.89 21.25
C ILE A 235 17.75 1.40 20.33
N LEU A 236 18.78 0.60 20.09
CA LEU A 236 19.90 1.00 19.25
C LEU A 236 19.46 1.35 17.81
N ILE A 237 18.48 0.65 17.27
CA ILE A 237 17.96 0.89 15.92
C ILE A 237 16.98 2.06 15.89
N ALA A 238 16.02 2.09 16.81
CA ALA A 238 14.90 3.03 16.73
C ALA A 238 15.16 4.37 17.43
N ALA A 239 15.81 4.36 18.60
CA ALA A 239 15.95 5.56 19.42
C ALA A 239 16.74 6.72 18.77
N PRO A 240 17.81 6.50 17.98
CA PRO A 240 18.58 7.60 17.42
C PRO A 240 17.72 8.58 16.62
N TRP A 241 16.86 8.09 15.73
CA TRP A 241 15.99 8.99 14.97
C TRP A 241 14.93 9.67 15.85
N HIS A 242 14.27 8.93 16.75
CA HIS A 242 13.24 9.49 17.62
C HIS A 242 13.81 10.61 18.52
N ILE A 243 15.02 10.43 19.05
CA ILE A 243 15.72 11.44 19.84
C ILE A 243 16.05 12.66 18.98
N LEU A 244 16.66 12.46 17.81
CA LEU A 244 17.02 13.56 16.92
C LEU A 244 15.78 14.34 16.43
N ALA A 245 14.69 13.65 16.07
CA ALA A 245 13.46 14.29 15.65
C ALA A 245 12.82 15.10 16.79
N THR A 246 12.88 14.60 18.03
CA THR A 246 12.41 15.35 19.21
C THR A 246 13.26 16.58 19.46
N LEU A 247 14.59 16.45 19.42
CA LEU A 247 15.51 17.58 19.69
C LEU A 247 15.42 18.68 18.63
N ARG A 248 15.11 18.33 17.37
CA ARG A 248 14.96 19.31 16.29
C ARG A 248 13.60 20.00 16.25
N ASN A 249 12.60 19.44 16.92
CA ASN A 249 11.22 19.94 16.84
C ASN A 249 10.61 20.13 18.26
N PRO A 250 11.11 21.11 19.04
CA PRO A 250 10.59 21.42 20.37
C PRO A 250 9.15 21.95 20.29
N PRO A 251 8.38 21.92 21.42
CA PRO A 251 8.80 21.54 22.77
C PRO A 251 9.03 20.04 22.91
N TYR A 252 9.95 19.66 23.81
CA TYR A 252 10.40 18.26 23.93
C TYR A 252 9.40 17.37 24.64
N PHE A 253 8.64 17.93 25.60
CA PHE A 253 7.63 17.22 26.36
C PHE A 253 6.38 18.09 26.54
N ALA A 254 5.23 17.51 26.27
CA ALA A 254 3.92 18.06 26.59
C ALA A 254 3.03 16.93 27.13
N PHE A 255 2.49 17.11 28.34
CA PHE A 255 1.68 16.10 29.03
C PHE A 255 0.18 16.40 28.89
N THR A 256 -0.26 16.89 27.74
CA THR A 256 -1.68 17.10 27.44
C THR A 256 -2.25 15.94 26.63
N LEU A 257 -3.53 15.63 26.84
CA LEU A 257 -4.30 14.66 26.04
C LEU A 257 -5.31 15.36 25.12
N SER A 258 -5.18 16.67 24.93
CA SER A 258 -6.03 17.46 24.05
C SER A 258 -5.20 18.41 23.21
N SER A 259 -5.65 18.68 21.99
CA SER A 259 -5.09 19.70 21.10
C SER A 259 -6.22 20.31 20.27
N GLY A 260 -5.94 21.44 19.64
CA GLY A 260 -6.89 22.18 18.83
C GLY A 260 -6.17 23.07 17.81
N PRO A 261 -6.91 23.80 16.96
CA PRO A 261 -6.36 24.73 16.00
C PRO A 261 -5.40 25.73 16.65
N GLY A 262 -4.25 25.96 16.02
CA GLY A 262 -3.23 26.88 16.53
C GLY A 262 -2.33 26.31 17.63
N HIS A 263 -2.59 25.13 18.16
CA HIS A 263 -1.78 24.52 19.22
C HIS A 263 -0.69 23.63 18.64
N TYR A 264 0.53 23.81 19.15
CA TYR A 264 1.68 22.98 18.80
C TYR A 264 2.37 22.48 20.08
N HIS A 265 2.57 21.18 20.17
CA HIS A 265 3.10 20.49 21.35
C HIS A 265 4.43 19.76 21.08
N GLY A 266 5.06 19.99 19.93
CA GLY A 266 6.30 19.35 19.50
C GLY A 266 6.09 17.99 18.81
N PHE A 267 7.23 17.47 18.29
CA PHE A 267 7.23 16.20 17.56
C PHE A 267 6.83 15.01 18.43
N LEU A 268 7.43 14.88 19.62
CA LEU A 268 7.20 13.69 20.47
C LEU A 268 5.73 13.53 20.87
N TRP A 269 5.09 14.64 21.22
CA TRP A 269 3.67 14.64 21.55
C TRP A 269 2.83 14.20 20.34
N PHE A 270 3.07 14.80 19.18
CA PHE A 270 2.29 14.46 17.98
C PHE A 270 2.49 13.01 17.59
N PHE A 271 3.74 12.53 17.53
CA PHE A 271 4.07 11.21 17.01
C PHE A 271 3.67 10.08 17.98
N VAL A 272 3.77 10.28 19.30
CA VAL A 272 3.48 9.24 20.30
C VAL A 272 2.08 9.39 20.89
N ILE A 273 1.72 10.58 21.35
CA ILE A 273 0.42 10.77 22.02
C ILE A 273 -0.69 10.87 20.98
N ASN A 274 -0.54 11.76 19.98
CA ASN A 274 -1.61 12.02 19.03
C ASN A 274 -1.78 10.86 18.02
N GLU A 275 -0.70 10.43 17.34
CA GLU A 275 -0.77 9.42 16.29
C GLU A 275 -0.93 7.99 16.80
N GLN A 276 -0.56 7.69 18.04
CA GLN A 276 -0.71 6.35 18.58
C GLN A 276 -1.88 6.25 19.56
N LEU A 277 -1.85 7.01 20.66
CA LEU A 277 -2.84 6.91 21.73
C LEU A 277 -4.18 7.58 21.34
N LEU A 278 -4.15 8.85 20.97
CA LEU A 278 -5.38 9.60 20.69
C LEU A 278 -6.06 9.09 19.41
N ARG A 279 -5.29 8.68 18.41
CA ARG A 279 -5.83 8.05 17.19
C ARG A 279 -6.54 6.72 17.51
N PHE A 280 -5.94 5.87 18.33
CA PHE A 280 -6.58 4.62 18.77
C PHE A 280 -7.89 4.89 19.53
N LEU A 281 -7.94 5.97 20.33
CA LEU A 281 -9.12 6.39 21.07
C LEU A 281 -10.15 7.18 20.23
N GLY A 282 -9.87 7.41 18.94
CA GLY A 282 -10.72 8.22 18.06
C GLY A 282 -10.74 9.72 18.39
N ARG A 283 -9.69 10.22 19.06
CA ARG A 283 -9.53 11.61 19.50
C ARG A 283 -8.33 12.33 18.88
N ARG A 284 -7.81 11.82 17.77
CA ARG A 284 -6.68 12.42 17.04
C ARG A 284 -6.99 13.85 16.60
N PHE A 285 -6.01 14.74 16.65
CA PHE A 285 -6.09 16.08 16.06
C PHE A 285 -4.95 16.28 15.03
N PRO A 286 -5.24 16.78 13.81
CA PRO A 286 -6.56 16.93 13.20
C PRO A 286 -7.28 15.59 13.04
N HIS A 287 -8.61 15.60 13.02
CA HIS A 287 -9.41 14.37 12.96
C HIS A 287 -9.13 13.55 11.71
N ASP A 288 -9.08 12.23 11.84
CA ASP A 288 -9.14 11.32 10.70
C ASP A 288 -10.52 11.40 10.03
N TYR A 289 -10.52 11.60 8.73
CA TYR A 289 -11.75 11.86 7.98
C TYR A 289 -12.32 10.63 7.27
N ASN A 290 -11.55 9.56 7.13
CA ASN A 290 -11.98 8.37 6.39
C ASN A 290 -11.74 7.09 7.18
N THR A 291 -12.82 6.33 7.40
CA THR A 291 -12.76 4.99 7.99
C THR A 291 -13.60 4.03 7.17
N VAL A 292 -13.08 2.84 6.92
CA VAL A 292 -13.80 1.78 6.23
C VAL A 292 -14.83 1.15 7.19
N PRO A 293 -16.09 0.94 6.77
CA PRO A 293 -17.08 0.23 7.58
C PRO A 293 -16.54 -1.16 8.00
N ARG A 294 -16.74 -1.51 9.29
CA ARG A 294 -16.17 -2.74 9.88
C ARG A 294 -16.54 -4.02 9.13
N ALA A 295 -17.77 -4.12 8.63
CA ALA A 295 -18.22 -5.27 7.84
C ALA A 295 -17.42 -5.42 6.55
N TYR A 296 -17.19 -4.32 5.83
CA TYR A 296 -16.39 -4.31 4.59
C TYR A 296 -14.93 -4.65 4.88
N PHE A 297 -14.34 -4.15 5.97
CA PHE A 297 -12.99 -4.51 6.38
C PHE A 297 -12.79 -6.02 6.48
N TRP A 298 -13.76 -6.76 7.05
CA TRP A 298 -13.70 -8.23 7.14
C TRP A 298 -13.96 -8.91 5.79
N LEU A 299 -15.02 -8.51 5.09
CA LEU A 299 -15.47 -9.16 3.87
C LEU A 299 -14.48 -8.99 2.71
N PHE A 300 -13.82 -7.85 2.65
CA PHE A 300 -12.89 -7.55 1.55
C PHE A 300 -11.65 -8.45 1.54
N HIS A 301 -11.36 -9.19 2.61
CA HIS A 301 -10.31 -10.21 2.57
C HIS A 301 -10.59 -11.32 1.55
N LEU A 302 -11.85 -11.55 1.20
CA LEU A 302 -12.22 -12.45 0.10
C LEU A 302 -11.73 -11.91 -1.25
N ILE A 303 -11.73 -10.60 -1.43
CA ILE A 303 -11.24 -9.91 -2.63
C ILE A 303 -9.72 -9.77 -2.57
N TRP A 304 -9.18 -9.31 -1.43
CA TRP A 304 -7.73 -9.06 -1.30
C TRP A 304 -6.90 -10.32 -1.47
N LEU A 305 -7.40 -11.47 -1.00
CA LEU A 305 -6.75 -12.77 -1.16
C LEU A 305 -7.20 -13.54 -2.42
N PHE A 306 -8.08 -12.97 -3.26
CA PHE A 306 -8.45 -13.59 -4.53
C PHE A 306 -7.21 -13.73 -5.45
N PRO A 307 -7.05 -14.87 -6.18
CA PRO A 307 -7.99 -15.97 -6.36
C PRO A 307 -7.93 -17.05 -5.27
N TRP A 308 -7.04 -16.95 -4.29
CA TRP A 308 -6.75 -17.97 -3.31
C TRP A 308 -7.78 -18.05 -2.18
N SER A 309 -8.56 -17.00 -1.98
CA SER A 309 -9.66 -16.94 -1.00
C SER A 309 -10.72 -18.02 -1.19
N VAL A 310 -10.88 -18.57 -2.40
CA VAL A 310 -11.77 -19.70 -2.68
C VAL A 310 -11.38 -20.98 -1.92
N TYR A 311 -10.15 -21.04 -1.39
CA TYR A 311 -9.65 -22.16 -0.59
C TYR A 311 -9.78 -21.94 0.93
N PHE A 312 -10.32 -20.83 1.42
CA PHE A 312 -10.57 -20.64 2.86
C PHE A 312 -11.37 -21.75 3.54
N PRO A 313 -12.39 -22.38 2.88
CA PRO A 313 -13.05 -23.53 3.48
C PRO A 313 -12.12 -24.73 3.72
N ALA A 314 -11.05 -24.88 2.93
CA ALA A 314 -10.04 -25.91 3.17
C ALA A 314 -9.15 -25.58 4.38
N VAL A 315 -8.89 -24.29 4.66
CA VAL A 315 -8.15 -23.85 5.86
C VAL A 315 -8.91 -24.25 7.13
N ALA A 316 -10.23 -24.12 7.14
CA ALA A 316 -11.06 -24.50 8.29
C ALA A 316 -11.02 -26.02 8.62
N LYS A 317 -10.48 -26.84 7.71
CA LYS A 317 -10.31 -28.30 7.92
C LYS A 317 -8.91 -28.70 8.40
N LEU A 318 -8.00 -27.72 8.54
CA LEU A 318 -6.66 -27.98 9.04
C LEU A 318 -6.67 -28.25 10.56
N SER A 319 -5.69 -29.03 11.01
CA SER A 319 -5.42 -29.18 12.44
C SER A 319 -4.54 -28.03 12.92
N PHE A 320 -4.98 -27.36 13.96
CA PHE A 320 -4.26 -26.28 14.64
C PHE A 320 -3.62 -26.72 15.96
N LYS A 321 -3.62 -28.03 16.25
CA LYS A 321 -2.99 -28.57 17.44
C LYS A 321 -1.46 -28.39 17.37
N PRO A 322 -0.79 -27.81 18.38
CA PRO A 322 0.64 -27.47 18.33
C PRO A 322 1.55 -28.69 18.64
N ILE A 323 1.22 -29.88 18.13
CA ILE A 323 1.95 -31.12 18.39
C ILE A 323 3.27 -31.14 17.62
N ASP A 324 3.21 -30.76 16.35
CA ASP A 324 4.35 -30.72 15.44
C ASP A 324 4.65 -29.29 14.97
N ARG A 325 5.72 -29.11 14.22
CA ARG A 325 6.11 -27.81 13.67
C ARG A 325 5.01 -27.22 12.79
N ALA A 326 4.35 -28.04 12.00
CA ALA A 326 3.26 -27.60 11.12
C ALA A 326 2.05 -27.11 11.91
N GLY A 327 1.62 -27.82 12.95
CA GLY A 327 0.52 -27.40 13.82
C GLY A 327 0.85 -26.13 14.59
N ARG A 328 2.08 -26.03 15.13
CA ARG A 328 2.57 -24.79 15.80
C ARG A 328 2.53 -23.60 14.86
N THR A 329 2.98 -23.76 13.62
CA THR A 329 2.96 -22.68 12.61
C THR A 329 1.54 -22.28 12.25
N ARG A 330 0.62 -23.24 12.04
CA ARG A 330 -0.79 -22.94 11.74
C ARG A 330 -1.45 -22.19 12.90
N LEU A 331 -1.20 -22.62 14.13
CA LEU A 331 -1.73 -21.93 15.31
C LEU A 331 -1.20 -20.50 15.41
N LEU A 332 0.13 -20.30 15.23
CA LEU A 332 0.71 -18.96 15.24
C LEU A 332 0.12 -18.08 14.11
N ALA A 333 -0.02 -18.62 12.91
CA ALA A 333 -0.60 -17.88 11.79
C ALA A 333 -2.06 -17.47 12.08
N LEU A 334 -2.84 -18.34 12.73
CA LEU A 334 -4.20 -18.01 13.18
C LEU A 334 -4.20 -16.91 14.26
N CYS A 335 -3.33 -17.02 15.27
CA CYS A 335 -3.17 -16.00 16.31
C CYS A 335 -2.75 -14.66 15.71
N TRP A 336 -1.81 -14.68 14.77
CA TRP A 336 -1.30 -13.50 14.11
C TRP A 336 -2.38 -12.81 13.25
N ALA A 337 -3.04 -13.55 12.34
CA ALA A 337 -4.12 -12.99 11.54
C ALA A 337 -5.28 -12.51 12.42
N GLY A 338 -5.69 -13.31 13.40
CA GLY A 338 -6.75 -12.96 14.34
C GLY A 338 -6.43 -11.70 15.14
N PHE A 339 -5.20 -11.57 15.67
CA PHE A 339 -4.82 -10.39 16.46
C PHE A 339 -4.89 -9.12 15.62
N VAL A 340 -4.33 -9.11 14.39
CA VAL A 340 -4.36 -7.94 13.50
C VAL A 340 -5.79 -7.55 13.14
N LEU A 341 -6.63 -8.52 12.75
CA LEU A 341 -8.00 -8.25 12.33
C LEU A 341 -8.88 -7.76 13.49
N VAL A 342 -8.74 -8.39 14.67
CA VAL A 342 -9.48 -7.97 15.88
C VAL A 342 -9.04 -6.58 16.33
N PHE A 343 -7.73 -6.29 16.33
CA PHE A 343 -7.21 -4.97 16.69
C PHE A 343 -7.85 -3.86 15.84
N PHE A 344 -7.87 -4.02 14.52
CA PHE A 344 -8.46 -3.02 13.64
C PHE A 344 -9.99 -3.00 13.63
N THR A 345 -10.66 -4.01 14.18
CA THR A 345 -12.10 -3.95 14.42
C THR A 345 -12.47 -2.88 15.46
N PHE A 346 -11.56 -2.58 16.39
CA PHE A 346 -11.76 -1.61 17.47
C PHE A 346 -11.05 -0.28 17.28
N SER A 347 -10.29 -0.12 16.18
CA SER A 347 -9.53 1.09 15.85
C SER A 347 -10.02 1.72 14.55
N THR A 348 -9.52 2.92 14.23
CA THR A 348 -9.68 3.55 12.92
C THR A 348 -9.07 2.65 11.84
N THR A 349 -9.82 2.32 10.81
CA THR A 349 -9.42 1.33 9.82
C THR A 349 -9.34 1.88 8.41
N GLN A 350 -8.29 1.45 7.72
CA GLN A 350 -8.15 1.47 6.26
C GLN A 350 -7.96 0.04 5.79
N GLU A 351 -8.34 -0.27 4.55
CA GLU A 351 -8.30 -1.65 4.04
C GLU A 351 -6.89 -2.25 4.04
N TYR A 352 -5.88 -1.46 3.67
CA TYR A 352 -4.48 -1.89 3.64
C TYR A 352 -3.86 -2.12 5.03
N TYR A 353 -4.50 -1.69 6.10
CA TYR A 353 -4.02 -1.93 7.47
C TYR A 353 -3.96 -3.42 7.82
N SER A 354 -4.75 -4.24 7.14
CA SER A 354 -4.71 -5.69 7.32
C SER A 354 -3.53 -6.39 6.62
N MET A 355 -2.77 -5.69 5.76
CA MET A 355 -1.66 -6.29 5.01
C MET A 355 -0.66 -7.07 5.89
N PRO A 356 -0.31 -6.63 7.13
CA PRO A 356 0.55 -7.40 8.02
C PRO A 356 0.08 -8.84 8.32
N CYS A 357 -1.19 -9.19 8.11
CA CYS A 357 -1.68 -10.56 8.30
C CYS A 357 -1.65 -11.41 7.01
N TYR A 358 -1.38 -10.84 5.83
CA TYR A 358 -1.39 -11.57 4.55
C TYR A 358 -0.41 -12.75 4.50
N PRO A 359 0.84 -12.65 5.01
CA PRO A 359 1.73 -13.81 5.06
C PRO A 359 1.17 -14.95 5.91
N ALA A 360 0.50 -14.63 7.04
CA ALA A 360 -0.15 -15.64 7.87
C ALA A 360 -1.27 -16.36 7.10
N LEU A 361 -2.14 -15.61 6.41
CA LEU A 361 -3.20 -16.18 5.58
C LEU A 361 -2.64 -17.00 4.41
N ALA A 362 -1.56 -16.53 3.78
CA ALA A 362 -0.89 -17.25 2.70
C ALA A 362 -0.24 -18.57 3.19
N LEU A 363 0.35 -18.58 4.38
CA LEU A 363 0.87 -19.80 5.02
C LEU A 363 -0.24 -20.83 5.29
N LEU A 364 -1.39 -20.38 5.80
CA LEU A 364 -2.56 -21.24 6.02
C LEU A 364 -3.11 -21.79 4.72
N LEU A 365 -3.26 -20.94 3.70
CA LEU A 365 -3.69 -21.34 2.35
C LEU A 365 -2.72 -22.33 1.72
N GLY A 366 -1.41 -22.05 1.76
CA GLY A 366 -0.37 -22.94 1.23
C GLY A 366 -0.39 -24.32 1.89
N SER A 367 -0.57 -24.35 3.24
CA SER A 367 -0.72 -25.59 3.99
C SER A 367 -1.98 -26.38 3.59
N ALA A 368 -3.13 -25.69 3.42
CA ALA A 368 -4.39 -26.31 3.01
C ALA A 368 -4.33 -26.87 1.57
N MET A 369 -3.76 -26.08 0.65
CA MET A 369 -3.61 -26.48 -0.75
C MET A 369 -2.68 -27.69 -0.91
N ALA A 370 -1.62 -27.78 -0.08
CA ALA A 370 -0.70 -28.91 -0.09
C ALA A 370 -1.36 -30.21 0.40
N ALA A 371 -2.33 -30.11 1.31
CA ALA A 371 -3.12 -31.25 1.78
C ALA A 371 -4.06 -31.83 0.71
N ASN A 372 -4.36 -31.09 -0.34
CA ASN A 372 -5.13 -31.50 -1.53
C ASN A 372 -6.46 -32.22 -1.24
N GLY A 373 -7.17 -31.80 -0.19
CA GLY A 373 -8.45 -32.35 0.22
C GLY A 373 -9.63 -31.97 -0.71
N ASP A 374 -10.83 -32.48 -0.39
CA ASP A 374 -12.05 -32.22 -1.17
C ASP A 374 -12.40 -30.74 -1.31
N TRP A 375 -12.18 -29.96 -0.26
CA TRP A 375 -12.44 -28.53 -0.29
C TRP A 375 -11.48 -27.78 -1.23
N VAL A 376 -10.25 -28.25 -1.41
CA VAL A 376 -9.32 -27.71 -2.42
C VAL A 376 -9.86 -28.01 -3.83
N ARG A 377 -10.36 -29.24 -4.07
CA ARG A 377 -10.97 -29.61 -5.35
C ARG A 377 -12.23 -28.78 -5.65
N ARG A 378 -13.07 -28.55 -4.63
CA ARG A 378 -14.25 -27.68 -4.77
C ARG A 378 -13.85 -26.24 -5.04
N GLY A 379 -12.89 -25.69 -4.30
CA GLY A 379 -12.35 -24.34 -4.54
C GLY A 379 -11.81 -24.16 -5.96
N THR A 380 -11.07 -25.15 -6.50
CA THR A 380 -10.60 -25.11 -7.89
C THR A 380 -11.75 -25.05 -8.89
N ARG A 381 -12.84 -25.84 -8.68
CA ARG A 381 -14.04 -25.78 -9.53
C ARG A 381 -14.78 -24.44 -9.40
N THR A 382 -14.92 -23.94 -8.18
CA THR A 382 -15.51 -22.60 -7.93
C THR A 382 -14.74 -21.52 -8.67
N LEU A 383 -13.40 -21.57 -8.62
CA LEU A 383 -12.56 -20.63 -9.35
C LEU A 383 -12.73 -20.75 -10.86
N ALA A 384 -12.87 -21.97 -11.40
CA ALA A 384 -13.16 -22.16 -12.82
C ALA A 384 -14.47 -21.49 -13.24
N VAL A 385 -15.52 -21.61 -12.43
CA VAL A 385 -16.83 -20.98 -12.70
C VAL A 385 -16.72 -19.46 -12.59
N ILE A 386 -16.12 -18.94 -11.51
CA ILE A 386 -15.91 -17.48 -11.35
C ILE A 386 -15.15 -16.90 -12.53
N SER A 387 -14.06 -17.58 -12.93
CA SER A 387 -13.24 -17.14 -14.07
C SER A 387 -14.02 -17.20 -15.40
N ALA A 388 -14.86 -18.21 -15.61
CA ALA A 388 -15.71 -18.30 -16.81
C ALA A 388 -16.73 -17.16 -16.85
N CYS A 389 -17.41 -16.88 -15.74
CA CYS A 389 -18.35 -15.76 -15.64
C CYS A 389 -17.63 -14.41 -15.86
N ALA A 390 -16.45 -14.23 -15.29
CA ALA A 390 -15.66 -13.01 -15.49
C ALA A 390 -15.22 -12.83 -16.96
N ALA A 391 -14.81 -13.92 -17.63
CA ALA A 391 -14.48 -13.88 -19.05
C ALA A 391 -15.67 -13.49 -19.92
N LEU A 392 -16.84 -14.10 -19.67
CA LEU A 392 -18.06 -13.77 -20.40
C LEU A 392 -18.50 -12.31 -20.17
N ALA A 393 -18.46 -11.84 -18.93
CA ALA A 393 -18.79 -10.45 -18.61
C ALA A 393 -17.83 -9.46 -19.31
N ALA A 394 -16.51 -9.71 -19.24
CA ALA A 394 -15.53 -8.85 -19.90
C ALA A 394 -15.70 -8.84 -21.43
N LEU A 395 -15.99 -9.99 -22.05
CA LEU A 395 -16.26 -10.08 -23.49
C LEU A 395 -17.57 -9.40 -23.88
N ALA A 396 -18.63 -9.51 -23.07
CA ALA A 396 -19.91 -8.84 -23.30
C ALA A 396 -19.71 -7.31 -23.26
N ILE A 397 -19.07 -6.78 -22.21
CA ILE A 397 -18.76 -5.36 -22.11
C ILE A 397 -17.90 -4.91 -23.29
N TYR A 398 -16.85 -5.68 -23.64
CA TYR A 398 -16.01 -5.36 -24.80
C TYR A 398 -16.80 -5.28 -26.08
N TRP A 399 -17.75 -6.22 -26.29
CA TRP A 399 -18.61 -6.24 -27.48
C TRP A 399 -19.49 -4.99 -27.56
N ASP A 400 -20.08 -4.57 -26.45
CA ASP A 400 -20.95 -3.38 -26.40
C ASP A 400 -20.17 -2.08 -26.69
N VAL A 401 -18.93 -1.99 -26.16
CA VAL A 401 -18.14 -0.75 -26.29
C VAL A 401 -17.19 -0.72 -27.48
N ARG A 402 -17.13 -1.80 -28.29
CA ARG A 402 -16.13 -1.93 -29.38
C ARG A 402 -16.14 -0.81 -30.41
N ASN A 403 -17.32 -0.23 -30.68
CA ASN A 403 -17.54 0.82 -31.67
C ASN A 403 -17.78 2.21 -31.05
N LEU A 404 -17.81 2.33 -29.71
CA LEU A 404 -18.01 3.63 -29.08
C LEU A 404 -16.77 4.52 -29.26
N PRO A 405 -16.91 5.83 -29.48
CA PRO A 405 -15.77 6.73 -29.55
C PRO A 405 -15.07 6.82 -28.17
N ALA A 406 -13.76 7.00 -28.16
CA ALA A 406 -12.94 7.28 -26.99
C ALA A 406 -12.06 8.49 -27.34
N GLN A 407 -12.63 9.69 -27.25
CA GLN A 407 -11.96 10.97 -27.55
C GLN A 407 -11.70 11.69 -26.23
N GLY A 408 -10.58 12.44 -26.17
CA GLY A 408 -10.19 13.11 -24.92
C GLY A 408 -9.65 12.15 -23.85
N ASP A 409 -9.80 12.50 -22.60
CA ASP A 409 -9.42 11.67 -21.47
C ASP A 409 -10.63 10.96 -20.83
N ILE A 410 -10.35 9.89 -20.08
CA ILE A 410 -11.41 9.06 -19.48
C ILE A 410 -12.28 9.82 -18.48
N SER A 411 -11.77 10.89 -17.87
CA SER A 411 -12.49 11.65 -16.82
C SER A 411 -13.79 12.27 -17.33
N GLU A 412 -13.89 12.58 -18.62
CA GLU A 412 -15.12 13.11 -19.23
C GLU A 412 -16.24 12.05 -19.30
N ALA A 413 -15.88 10.78 -19.26
CA ALA A 413 -16.82 9.65 -19.35
C ALA A 413 -17.15 9.04 -17.97
N LEU A 414 -16.60 9.56 -16.87
CA LEU A 414 -16.85 9.04 -15.52
C LEU A 414 -18.03 9.75 -14.86
N SER A 415 -18.72 9.03 -13.99
CA SER A 415 -19.61 9.61 -12.99
C SER A 415 -18.84 9.93 -11.71
N HIS A 416 -19.48 10.59 -10.76
CA HIS A 416 -18.84 10.97 -9.50
C HIS A 416 -19.64 10.48 -8.30
N HIS A 417 -19.03 9.61 -7.47
CA HIS A 417 -19.62 9.04 -6.27
C HIS A 417 -18.74 9.30 -5.04
N PRO A 418 -18.59 10.57 -4.57
CA PRO A 418 -17.65 10.94 -3.51
C PRO A 418 -17.84 10.16 -2.19
N SER A 419 -19.06 9.72 -1.89
CA SER A 419 -19.36 8.92 -0.69
C SER A 419 -18.67 7.54 -0.68
N ALA A 420 -18.26 7.04 -1.84
CA ALA A 420 -17.60 5.75 -1.98
C ALA A 420 -16.07 5.85 -1.93
N TYR A 421 -15.48 7.04 -2.02
CA TYR A 421 -14.02 7.22 -2.13
C TYR A 421 -13.25 6.92 -0.84
N THR A 422 -13.95 6.61 0.23
CA THR A 422 -13.35 6.03 1.43
C THR A 422 -12.84 4.59 1.22
N LEU A 423 -13.33 3.91 0.17
CA LEU A 423 -12.97 2.55 -0.18
C LEU A 423 -11.91 2.54 -1.28
N SER A 424 -10.92 1.65 -1.18
CA SER A 424 -9.83 1.52 -2.16
C SER A 424 -10.30 1.22 -3.59
N LEU A 425 -11.47 0.59 -3.73
CA LEU A 425 -12.13 0.34 -5.01
C LEU A 425 -13.32 1.27 -5.25
N GLY A 426 -13.49 2.35 -4.45
CA GLY A 426 -14.64 3.26 -4.53
C GLY A 426 -14.80 3.91 -5.90
N HIS A 427 -13.69 4.29 -6.53
CA HIS A 427 -13.68 4.85 -7.88
C HIS A 427 -14.15 3.89 -8.99
N MET A 428 -14.26 2.58 -8.70
CA MET A 428 -14.91 1.65 -9.64
C MET A 428 -16.40 1.95 -9.84
N LEU A 429 -17.03 2.63 -8.88
CA LEU A 429 -18.43 3.08 -9.01
C LEU A 429 -18.61 4.26 -9.97
N ASP A 430 -17.52 4.96 -10.30
CA ASP A 430 -17.53 6.05 -11.27
C ASP A 430 -17.56 5.55 -12.72
N LEU A 431 -17.29 4.26 -12.95
CA LEU A 431 -17.30 3.66 -14.27
C LEU A 431 -18.71 3.68 -14.88
N THR A 432 -18.82 4.27 -16.03
CA THR A 432 -20.00 4.25 -16.90
C THR A 432 -19.77 3.34 -18.10
N LEU A 433 -20.82 2.97 -18.83
CA LEU A 433 -20.61 2.18 -20.05
C LEU A 433 -19.69 2.88 -21.08
N PRO A 434 -19.82 4.20 -21.34
CA PRO A 434 -18.87 4.91 -22.21
C PRO A 434 -17.42 4.86 -21.72
N SER A 435 -17.16 4.89 -20.42
CA SER A 435 -15.79 4.87 -19.91
C SER A 435 -15.06 3.55 -20.24
N PHE A 436 -15.77 2.43 -20.39
CA PHE A 436 -15.17 1.17 -20.83
C PHE A 436 -14.65 1.24 -22.28
N ALA A 437 -15.06 2.21 -23.09
CA ALA A 437 -14.47 2.42 -24.42
C ALA A 437 -12.98 2.76 -24.35
N TYR A 438 -12.53 3.45 -23.30
CA TYR A 438 -11.11 3.73 -23.07
C TYR A 438 -10.35 2.49 -22.53
N LEU A 439 -11.07 1.53 -21.96
CA LEU A 439 -10.53 0.36 -21.30
C LEU A 439 -10.56 -0.92 -22.16
N ARG A 440 -10.76 -0.81 -23.50
CA ARG A 440 -10.86 -1.98 -24.40
C ARG A 440 -9.66 -2.93 -24.30
N THR A 441 -8.44 -2.38 -24.31
CA THR A 441 -7.22 -3.20 -24.21
C THR A 441 -7.12 -3.94 -22.87
N PRO A 442 -7.22 -3.29 -21.69
CA PRO A 442 -7.24 -4.01 -20.42
C PRO A 442 -8.42 -4.98 -20.28
N LEU A 443 -9.61 -4.67 -20.83
CA LEU A 443 -10.75 -5.58 -20.83
C LEU A 443 -10.45 -6.87 -21.62
N LEU A 444 -9.86 -6.75 -22.80
CA LEU A 444 -9.51 -7.91 -23.62
C LEU A 444 -8.45 -8.78 -22.93
N ILE A 445 -7.42 -8.15 -22.34
CA ILE A 445 -6.40 -8.88 -21.57
C ILE A 445 -7.03 -9.57 -20.36
N ALA A 446 -7.91 -8.90 -19.64
CA ALA A 446 -8.64 -9.48 -18.50
C ALA A 446 -9.54 -10.66 -18.93
N ALA A 447 -10.20 -10.56 -20.08
CA ALA A 447 -10.99 -11.67 -20.65
C ALA A 447 -10.11 -12.88 -20.96
N VAL A 448 -8.96 -12.68 -21.63
CA VAL A 448 -7.99 -13.74 -21.92
C VAL A 448 -7.45 -14.35 -20.63
N ALA A 449 -7.10 -13.53 -19.66
CA ALA A 449 -6.65 -13.98 -18.34
C ALA A 449 -7.72 -14.88 -17.67
N ALA A 450 -8.95 -14.43 -17.65
CA ALA A 450 -10.07 -15.18 -17.08
C ALA A 450 -10.35 -16.49 -17.83
N LEU A 451 -10.22 -16.52 -19.17
CA LEU A 451 -10.32 -17.76 -19.95
C LEU A 451 -9.22 -18.76 -19.60
N ILE A 452 -7.98 -18.32 -19.42
CA ILE A 452 -6.88 -19.17 -18.96
C ILE A 452 -7.21 -19.76 -17.59
N GLY A 453 -7.72 -18.93 -16.67
CA GLY A 453 -8.16 -19.37 -15.35
C GLY A 453 -9.30 -20.40 -15.43
N ALA A 454 -10.33 -20.14 -16.23
CA ALA A 454 -11.46 -21.03 -16.41
C ALA A 454 -11.02 -22.39 -16.97
N ILE A 455 -10.34 -22.41 -18.12
CA ILE A 455 -9.91 -23.63 -18.81
C ILE A 455 -8.91 -24.40 -17.94
N GLY A 456 -7.92 -23.69 -17.35
CA GLY A 456 -6.88 -24.30 -16.53
C GLY A 456 -7.44 -24.97 -15.29
N ASN A 457 -8.35 -24.32 -14.56
CA ASN A 457 -8.95 -24.88 -13.36
C ASN A 457 -10.03 -25.94 -13.65
N PHE A 458 -10.65 -25.92 -14.84
CA PHE A 458 -11.59 -26.95 -15.26
C PHE A 458 -10.89 -28.24 -15.68
N ARG A 459 -9.81 -28.13 -16.48
CA ARG A 459 -9.11 -29.29 -17.07
C ARG A 459 -8.00 -29.86 -16.19
N ALA A 460 -7.33 -29.02 -15.38
CA ALA A 460 -6.20 -29.42 -14.57
C ALA A 460 -6.58 -29.58 -13.10
N ARG A 461 -5.71 -30.24 -12.33
CA ARG A 461 -5.85 -30.44 -10.88
C ARG A 461 -4.51 -30.18 -10.18
N GLY A 462 -4.56 -29.84 -8.90
CA GLY A 462 -3.38 -29.63 -8.07
C GLY A 462 -2.46 -28.55 -8.65
N LEU A 463 -1.17 -28.83 -8.72
CA LEU A 463 -0.14 -27.85 -9.12
C LEU A 463 -0.45 -27.17 -10.47
N ARG A 464 -0.90 -27.91 -11.47
CA ARG A 464 -1.20 -27.32 -12.80
C ARG A 464 -2.36 -26.32 -12.75
N ALA A 465 -3.39 -26.59 -11.95
CA ALA A 465 -4.50 -25.66 -11.75
C ALA A 465 -4.02 -24.40 -11.03
N PHE A 466 -3.15 -24.54 -10.02
CA PHE A 466 -2.59 -23.39 -9.30
C PHE A 466 -1.67 -22.53 -10.18
N PHE A 467 -0.90 -23.15 -11.08
CA PHE A 467 -0.12 -22.42 -12.09
C PHE A 467 -1.03 -21.65 -13.06
N ALA A 468 -2.12 -22.26 -13.52
CA ALA A 468 -3.08 -21.58 -14.38
C ALA A 468 -3.73 -20.38 -13.66
N SER A 469 -4.07 -20.55 -12.38
CA SER A 469 -4.59 -19.45 -11.55
C SER A 469 -3.57 -18.33 -11.36
N ALA A 470 -2.31 -18.66 -11.10
CA ALA A 470 -1.25 -17.67 -10.96
C ALA A 470 -0.97 -16.92 -12.28
N LEU A 471 -0.95 -17.65 -13.41
CA LEU A 471 -0.79 -17.04 -14.74
C LEU A 471 -1.98 -16.12 -15.09
N MET A 472 -3.20 -16.57 -14.80
CA MET A 472 -4.40 -15.73 -14.89
C MET A 472 -4.20 -14.43 -14.15
N MET A 473 -3.72 -14.50 -12.89
CA MET A 473 -3.51 -13.29 -12.08
C MET A 473 -2.38 -12.41 -12.61
N VAL A 474 -1.28 -12.95 -13.11
CA VAL A 474 -0.23 -12.12 -13.74
C VAL A 474 -0.83 -11.29 -14.87
N LEU A 475 -1.59 -11.90 -15.78
CA LEU A 475 -2.21 -11.19 -16.90
C LEU A 475 -3.27 -10.19 -16.41
N PHE A 476 -4.13 -10.60 -15.47
CA PHE A 476 -5.16 -9.74 -14.91
C PHE A 476 -4.57 -8.52 -14.20
N LEU A 477 -3.52 -8.69 -13.39
CA LEU A 477 -2.86 -7.59 -12.69
C LEU A 477 -2.11 -6.65 -13.65
N HIS A 478 -1.61 -7.16 -14.78
CA HIS A 478 -1.11 -6.30 -15.86
C HIS A 478 -2.23 -5.55 -16.59
N ALA A 479 -3.38 -6.19 -16.81
CA ALA A 479 -4.57 -5.49 -17.32
C ALA A 479 -4.99 -4.36 -16.38
N ALA A 480 -5.03 -4.62 -15.07
CA ALA A 480 -5.32 -3.62 -14.06
C ALA A 480 -4.29 -2.47 -14.07
N ARG A 481 -2.98 -2.78 -14.22
CA ARG A 481 -1.93 -1.76 -14.37
C ARG A 481 -2.15 -0.88 -15.61
N ILE A 482 -2.49 -1.48 -16.76
CA ILE A 482 -2.77 -0.72 -17.99
C ILE A 482 -4.02 0.15 -17.80
N ALA A 483 -5.05 -0.37 -17.13
CA ALA A 483 -6.22 0.42 -16.78
C ALA A 483 -5.85 1.62 -15.90
N MET A 484 -4.99 1.45 -14.89
CA MET A 484 -4.53 2.56 -14.06
C MET A 484 -3.81 3.65 -14.87
N VAL A 485 -3.03 3.28 -15.89
CA VAL A 485 -2.40 4.26 -16.81
C VAL A 485 -3.46 5.03 -17.60
N VAL A 486 -4.54 4.38 -18.01
CA VAL A 486 -5.67 5.06 -18.68
C VAL A 486 -6.38 6.03 -17.72
N PHE A 487 -6.41 5.71 -16.43
CA PHE A 487 -6.98 6.57 -15.38
C PHE A 487 -6.04 7.70 -14.91
N ASP A 488 -4.80 7.77 -15.40
CA ASP A 488 -3.84 8.79 -14.96
C ASP A 488 -4.40 10.22 -14.97
N PRO A 489 -5.09 10.71 -16.01
CA PRO A 489 -5.64 12.08 -15.99
C PRO A 489 -6.64 12.35 -14.88
N TYR A 490 -7.33 11.31 -14.41
CA TYR A 490 -8.29 11.39 -13.31
C TYR A 490 -7.63 11.25 -11.92
N LEU A 491 -6.62 10.39 -11.80
CA LEU A 491 -5.97 10.08 -10.52
C LEU A 491 -4.76 10.99 -10.22
N SER A 492 -4.19 11.63 -11.23
CA SER A 492 -3.01 12.47 -11.14
C SER A 492 -3.24 13.82 -11.81
N SER A 493 -2.69 14.86 -11.24
CA SER A 493 -2.66 16.19 -11.87
C SER A 493 -1.42 16.40 -12.77
N ARG A 494 -0.78 15.33 -13.22
CA ARG A 494 0.38 15.43 -14.14
C ARG A 494 0.11 16.24 -15.41
N PRO A 495 -1.07 16.14 -16.08
CA PRO A 495 -1.36 16.99 -17.23
C PRO A 495 -1.33 18.50 -16.91
N LEU A 496 -1.73 18.89 -15.68
CA LEU A 496 -1.63 20.29 -15.22
C LEU A 496 -0.18 20.69 -14.97
N ALA A 497 0.62 19.77 -14.40
CA ALA A 497 2.05 20.00 -14.21
C ALA A 497 2.80 20.20 -15.53
N GLU A 498 2.50 19.39 -16.54
CA GLU A 498 3.08 19.51 -17.88
C GLU A 498 2.68 20.82 -18.58
N ALA A 499 1.44 21.26 -18.39
CA ALA A 499 0.97 22.56 -18.90
C ALA A 499 1.69 23.72 -18.17
N LEU A 500 1.84 23.63 -16.84
CA LEU A 500 2.55 24.62 -16.03
C LEU A 500 4.03 24.74 -16.48
N LEU A 501 4.69 23.63 -16.77
CA LEU A 501 6.09 23.63 -17.23
C LEU A 501 6.29 24.25 -18.62
N ARG A 502 5.26 24.22 -19.47
CA ARG A 502 5.28 24.85 -20.81
C ARG A 502 4.87 26.33 -20.77
N SER A 503 4.35 26.78 -19.64
CA SER A 503 3.88 28.15 -19.45
C SER A 503 5.01 29.05 -18.95
N PRO A 504 4.92 30.39 -19.13
CA PRO A 504 5.87 31.34 -18.58
C PRO A 504 6.06 31.18 -17.07
N GLU A 505 7.20 31.61 -16.54
CA GLU A 505 7.44 31.54 -15.10
C GLU A 505 6.41 32.34 -14.30
N GLY A 506 6.05 31.83 -13.13
CA GLY A 506 5.09 32.46 -12.24
C GLY A 506 4.99 31.70 -10.91
N ILE A 507 4.33 32.33 -9.94
CA ILE A 507 4.15 31.79 -8.60
C ILE A 507 2.96 30.83 -8.60
N LEU A 508 3.16 29.64 -8.04
CA LEU A 508 2.12 28.62 -7.94
C LEU A 508 1.28 28.84 -6.68
N ILE A 509 -0.03 28.76 -6.82
CA ILE A 509 -1.00 28.76 -5.72
C ILE A 509 -1.82 27.48 -5.82
N SER A 510 -1.99 26.77 -4.71
CA SER A 510 -2.91 25.61 -4.62
C SER A 510 -4.09 25.98 -3.75
N GLN A 511 -5.30 25.76 -4.27
CA GLN A 511 -6.52 25.99 -3.50
C GLN A 511 -6.71 24.88 -2.45
N ARG A 512 -6.97 25.28 -1.20
CA ARG A 512 -7.19 24.39 -0.06
C ARG A 512 -5.97 23.50 0.22
N HIS A 513 -6.22 22.21 0.45
CA HIS A 513 -5.23 21.25 0.87
C HIS A 513 -4.19 20.95 -0.22
N TYR A 514 -2.95 20.66 0.17
CA TYR A 514 -1.84 20.31 -0.72
C TYR A 514 -2.10 19.01 -1.52
N TYR A 515 -2.77 18.04 -0.90
CA TYR A 515 -2.86 16.66 -1.40
C TYR A 515 -3.56 16.52 -2.76
N PRO A 516 -4.70 17.19 -3.04
CA PRO A 516 -5.38 17.06 -4.34
C PRO A 516 -4.55 17.45 -5.55
N PHE A 517 -3.46 18.19 -5.34
CA PHE A 517 -2.55 18.65 -6.39
C PHE A 517 -1.09 18.25 -6.13
N SER A 518 -0.85 17.30 -5.22
CA SER A 518 0.49 16.90 -4.80
C SER A 518 1.37 16.42 -5.96
N SER A 519 0.79 15.81 -6.98
CA SER A 519 1.51 15.40 -8.18
C SER A 519 2.01 16.59 -9.01
N VAL A 520 1.33 17.76 -9.01
CA VAL A 520 1.83 18.97 -9.68
C VAL A 520 3.12 19.44 -9.02
N PHE A 521 3.16 19.50 -7.68
CA PHE A 521 4.37 19.88 -6.94
C PHE A 521 5.52 18.92 -7.21
N PHE A 522 5.22 17.63 -7.35
CA PHE A 522 6.23 16.63 -7.70
C PHE A 522 6.73 16.79 -9.15
N TYR A 523 5.84 16.76 -10.14
CA TYR A 523 6.26 16.75 -11.55
C TYR A 523 6.81 18.10 -12.01
N ALA A 524 6.25 19.22 -11.54
CA ALA A 524 6.78 20.54 -11.84
C ALA A 524 8.02 20.91 -10.99
N ASN A 525 8.28 20.18 -9.90
CA ASN A 525 9.35 20.48 -8.93
C ASN A 525 9.31 21.92 -8.43
N ARG A 526 8.13 22.38 -8.04
CA ARG A 526 7.90 23.76 -7.56
C ARG A 526 7.30 23.73 -6.17
N SER A 527 7.60 24.78 -5.38
CA SER A 527 6.86 25.14 -4.17
C SER A 527 5.75 26.12 -4.53
N GLY A 528 4.79 26.32 -3.64
CA GLY A 528 3.69 27.24 -3.89
C GLY A 528 3.06 27.80 -2.63
N LEU A 529 2.12 28.73 -2.82
CA LEU A 529 1.26 29.24 -1.76
C LEU A 529 0.02 28.33 -1.61
N LEU A 530 -0.51 28.23 -0.42
CA LEU A 530 -1.66 27.39 -0.09
C LEU A 530 -2.85 28.28 0.33
N LEU A 531 -3.77 28.53 -0.61
CA LEU A 531 -4.97 29.33 -0.38
C LEU A 531 -5.94 28.57 0.53
N ASN A 532 -6.17 29.09 1.74
CA ASN A 532 -6.96 28.43 2.79
C ASN A 532 -6.49 27.00 3.10
N GLY A 533 -5.18 26.74 2.98
CA GLY A 533 -4.58 25.41 3.04
C GLY A 533 -4.10 24.96 4.42
N ARG A 534 -4.28 25.76 5.47
CA ARG A 534 -3.91 25.42 6.85
C ARG A 534 -4.94 24.48 7.46
N ILE A 535 -5.06 23.29 6.89
CA ILE A 535 -6.06 22.29 7.28
C ILE A 535 -5.45 20.87 7.29
N GLN A 536 -6.10 19.95 7.98
CA GLN A 536 -5.77 18.52 8.01
C GLN A 536 -4.29 18.26 8.34
N ASN A 537 -3.60 17.46 7.54
CA ASN A 537 -2.24 16.95 7.83
C ASN A 537 -1.16 18.05 7.90
N LEU A 538 -1.40 19.23 7.32
CA LEU A 538 -0.48 20.38 7.41
C LEU A 538 -0.80 21.32 8.58
N GLU A 539 -2.01 21.27 9.15
CA GLU A 539 -2.46 22.19 10.19
C GLU A 539 -1.54 22.15 11.42
N TYR A 540 -1.19 20.97 11.91
CA TYR A 540 -0.34 20.85 13.08
C TYR A 540 1.08 21.39 12.83
N GLY A 541 1.71 20.96 11.74
CA GLY A 541 3.07 21.38 11.38
C GLY A 541 3.20 22.86 11.01
N SER A 542 2.11 23.47 10.53
CA SER A 542 2.10 24.91 10.21
C SER A 542 2.27 25.82 11.43
N ASN A 543 1.99 25.30 12.63
CA ASN A 543 2.18 26.01 13.89
C ASN A 543 3.55 25.72 14.54
N ALA A 544 4.42 24.94 13.89
CA ALA A 544 5.75 24.64 14.38
C ALA A 544 6.66 25.89 14.31
N PRO A 545 7.57 26.10 15.28
CA PRO A 545 8.56 27.17 15.20
C PRO A 545 9.36 27.10 13.90
N GLY A 546 9.42 28.22 13.16
CA GLY A 546 10.12 28.29 11.87
C GLY A 546 9.41 27.64 10.70
N ALA A 547 8.12 27.28 10.81
CA ALA A 547 7.32 26.89 9.67
C ALA A 547 7.20 28.07 8.67
N PRO A 548 7.29 27.81 7.35
CA PRO A 548 7.20 28.88 6.36
C PRO A 548 5.79 29.47 6.31
N ASP A 549 5.70 30.76 5.99
CA ASP A 549 4.42 31.44 5.77
C ASP A 549 3.96 31.25 4.31
N VAL A 550 3.51 30.04 4.01
CA VAL A 550 2.98 29.66 2.67
C VAL A 550 1.45 29.68 2.61
N PHE A 551 0.79 29.99 3.73
CA PHE A 551 -0.67 29.97 3.84
C PHE A 551 -1.25 31.37 3.62
N ILE A 552 -2.12 31.50 2.62
CA ILE A 552 -2.81 32.74 2.29
C ILE A 552 -4.33 32.56 2.42
N ASP A 553 -5.02 33.65 2.72
CA ASP A 553 -6.48 33.73 2.75
C ASP A 553 -7.05 34.32 1.44
N ASP A 554 -8.39 34.39 1.35
CA ASP A 554 -9.11 34.92 0.19
C ASP A 554 -8.75 36.39 -0.10
N SER A 555 -8.53 37.21 0.92
CA SER A 555 -8.20 38.61 0.78
C SER A 555 -6.77 38.81 0.25
N GLN A 556 -5.83 38.04 0.78
CA GLN A 556 -4.46 38.01 0.31
C GLN A 556 -4.37 37.45 -1.11
N PHE A 557 -5.13 36.40 -1.42
CA PHE A 557 -5.21 35.87 -2.78
C PHE A 557 -5.71 36.92 -3.77
N ALA A 558 -6.82 37.61 -3.49
CA ALA A 558 -7.36 38.64 -4.37
C ALA A 558 -6.35 39.79 -4.60
N ALA A 559 -5.66 40.21 -3.54
CA ALA A 559 -4.63 41.24 -3.62
C ALA A 559 -3.44 40.80 -4.51
N LEU A 560 -2.96 39.56 -4.35
CA LEU A 560 -1.88 39.01 -5.17
C LEU A 560 -2.29 38.85 -6.64
N TRP A 561 -3.52 38.39 -6.90
CA TRP A 561 -4.05 38.13 -8.24
C TRP A 561 -4.14 39.40 -9.10
N ASP A 562 -4.32 40.55 -8.46
CA ASP A 562 -4.40 41.86 -9.12
C ASP A 562 -3.02 42.52 -9.36
N THR A 563 -1.93 41.89 -8.92
CA THR A 563 -0.59 42.42 -9.15
C THR A 563 -0.09 42.12 -10.60
N PRO A 564 0.92 42.85 -11.08
CA PRO A 564 1.52 42.56 -12.39
C PRO A 564 2.38 41.29 -12.44
N ALA A 565 2.61 40.63 -11.30
CA ALA A 565 3.29 39.35 -11.24
C ALA A 565 2.39 38.24 -11.80
N ARG A 566 3.00 37.24 -12.45
CA ARG A 566 2.24 36.08 -12.94
C ARG A 566 2.02 35.07 -11.83
N TYR A 567 0.76 34.68 -11.65
CA TYR A 567 0.33 33.65 -10.73
C TYR A 567 -0.38 32.53 -11.48
N TYR A 568 -0.22 31.30 -10.98
CA TYR A 568 -0.93 30.12 -11.41
C TYR A 568 -1.72 29.56 -10.25
N LEU A 569 -3.00 29.29 -10.44
CA LEU A 569 -3.89 28.73 -9.44
C LEU A 569 -4.35 27.33 -9.84
N LEU A 570 -4.09 26.36 -8.96
CA LEU A 570 -4.65 25.03 -9.04
C LEU A 570 -5.97 25.01 -8.28
N ALA A 571 -7.06 24.67 -8.97
CA ALA A 571 -8.40 24.61 -8.38
C ALA A 571 -9.17 23.40 -8.87
N VAL A 572 -10.21 22.99 -8.13
CA VAL A 572 -11.19 22.01 -8.57
C VAL A 572 -12.40 22.72 -9.17
N GLN A 573 -12.96 22.17 -10.25
CA GLN A 573 -14.08 22.81 -10.98
C GLN A 573 -15.24 23.29 -10.07
N PRO A 574 -15.72 22.54 -9.04
CA PRO A 574 -16.79 22.99 -8.18
C PRO A 574 -16.51 24.27 -7.37
N THR A 575 -15.26 24.69 -7.28
CA THR A 575 -14.88 25.89 -6.51
C THR A 575 -14.72 27.14 -7.38
N LEU A 576 -14.80 27.01 -8.70
CA LEU A 576 -14.67 28.14 -9.63
C LEU A 576 -15.64 29.30 -9.34
N PRO A 577 -16.95 29.09 -9.04
CA PRO A 577 -17.85 30.18 -8.74
C PRO A 577 -17.41 31.04 -7.55
N HIS A 578 -16.80 30.41 -6.54
CA HIS A 578 -16.24 31.15 -5.42
C HIS A 578 -15.03 32.01 -5.83
N LEU A 579 -14.11 31.45 -6.61
CA LEU A 579 -12.94 32.17 -7.12
C LEU A 579 -13.35 33.33 -8.04
N GLU A 580 -14.35 33.14 -8.89
CA GLU A 580 -14.94 34.17 -9.74
C GLU A 580 -15.51 35.33 -8.92
N SER A 581 -16.13 35.02 -7.77
CA SER A 581 -16.66 36.05 -6.87
C SER A 581 -15.56 36.88 -6.20
N LEU A 582 -14.35 36.32 -6.03
CA LEU A 582 -13.22 37.00 -5.39
C LEU A 582 -12.47 37.94 -6.35
N VAL A 583 -12.21 37.50 -7.59
CA VAL A 583 -11.33 38.25 -8.51
C VAL A 583 -11.99 38.62 -9.83
N GLY A 584 -13.18 38.13 -10.12
CA GLY A 584 -13.89 38.33 -11.37
C GLY A 584 -13.57 37.26 -12.42
N ALA A 585 -14.58 36.76 -13.12
CA ALA A 585 -14.45 35.69 -14.12
C ALA A 585 -13.47 36.05 -15.25
N SER A 586 -13.42 37.32 -15.70
CA SER A 586 -12.55 37.80 -16.78
C SER A 586 -11.05 37.75 -16.44
N LYS A 587 -10.69 37.64 -15.15
CA LYS A 587 -9.29 37.55 -14.69
C LYS A 587 -8.81 36.12 -14.48
N LEU A 588 -9.67 35.14 -14.67
CA LEU A 588 -9.36 33.71 -14.54
C LEU A 588 -9.13 33.10 -15.92
N ASN A 589 -7.88 33.13 -16.40
CA ASN A 589 -7.54 32.58 -17.69
C ASN A 589 -7.22 31.09 -17.54
N VAL A 590 -7.95 30.22 -18.24
CA VAL A 590 -7.73 28.79 -18.21
C VAL A 590 -6.46 28.43 -19.00
N VAL A 591 -5.53 27.74 -18.34
CA VAL A 591 -4.30 27.20 -18.96
C VAL A 591 -4.54 25.75 -19.39
N LYS A 592 -5.12 24.93 -18.50
CA LYS A 592 -5.41 23.51 -18.75
C LYS A 592 -6.49 23.00 -17.82
N GLU A 593 -7.36 22.15 -18.37
CA GLU A 593 -8.31 21.34 -17.61
C GLU A 593 -7.99 19.85 -17.79
N SER A 594 -8.10 19.08 -16.73
CA SER A 594 -7.99 17.62 -16.74
C SER A 594 -8.47 17.02 -15.42
N GLY A 595 -9.21 15.92 -15.47
CA GLY A 595 -9.64 15.18 -14.29
C GLY A 595 -10.54 15.96 -13.33
N GLY A 596 -11.35 16.91 -13.82
CA GLY A 596 -12.19 17.77 -12.95
C GLY A 596 -11.40 18.85 -12.21
N LYS A 597 -10.13 19.05 -12.55
CA LYS A 597 -9.21 20.03 -11.99
C LYS A 597 -8.80 21.03 -13.07
N VAL A 598 -8.45 22.24 -12.67
CA VAL A 598 -8.10 23.32 -13.57
C VAL A 598 -6.85 24.04 -13.09
N LEU A 599 -5.98 24.38 -14.04
CA LEU A 599 -4.88 25.31 -13.88
C LEU A 599 -5.29 26.64 -14.48
N LEU A 600 -5.31 27.70 -13.69
CA LEU A 600 -5.68 29.06 -14.03
C LEU A 600 -4.47 29.98 -13.95
N THR A 601 -4.52 31.12 -14.65
CA THR A 601 -3.53 32.21 -14.50
C THR A 601 -4.20 33.57 -14.53
N ASN A 602 -3.62 34.55 -13.78
CA ASN A 602 -4.12 35.92 -13.74
C ASN A 602 -3.82 36.74 -15.03
N GLN A 603 -2.92 36.26 -15.87
CA GLN A 603 -2.52 36.94 -17.10
C GLN A 603 -2.73 35.99 -18.29
N PRO A 604 -3.25 36.47 -19.43
CA PRO A 604 -3.34 35.67 -20.65
C PRO A 604 -1.99 35.05 -21.01
N LEU A 605 -2.02 33.82 -21.49
CA LEU A 605 -0.82 33.21 -22.07
C LEU A 605 -0.48 33.93 -23.39
N PRO A 606 0.81 34.10 -23.70
CA PRO A 606 1.20 34.54 -25.05
C PRO A 606 0.57 33.59 -26.06
N GLU A 607 0.03 34.15 -27.16
CA GLU A 607 -0.42 33.32 -28.29
C GLU A 607 0.76 32.45 -28.70
N SER A 608 0.59 31.14 -28.68
CA SER A 608 1.61 30.21 -29.21
C SER A 608 1.72 30.49 -30.70
N ASP A 609 2.82 31.09 -31.15
CA ASP A 609 3.19 31.07 -32.56
C ASP A 609 3.10 29.60 -33.01
N GLY A 610 2.13 29.32 -33.87
CA GLY A 610 1.81 27.97 -34.32
C GLY A 610 3.05 27.31 -34.94
N ARG A 611 3.73 26.46 -34.16
CA ARG A 611 4.71 25.48 -34.62
C ARG A 611 4.33 24.08 -34.21
#